data_0b49a12beec2cf48e7f9b246984bdf43
#
_entry.id   0b49a12beec2cf48e7f9b246984bdf43
#
_cell.length_a   1.000
_cell.length_b   1.000
_cell.length_c   1.000
_cell.angle_alpha   90.00
_cell.angle_beta   90.00
_cell.angle_gamma   90.00
#
_symmetry.space_group_name_H-M   'P 1'
#
loop_
_entity.id
_entity.type
_entity.pdbx_description
1 polymer ?
#
loop_
_entity_poly.entity_id
_entity_poly.type
_entity_poly.pdbx_seq_one_letter_code
_entity_poly.pdbx_strand_id
1 'polypeptide(L)'
;MKRIYFALIAAIFVLASCEEWDQVFTTDYGKADVYEPVTMTPNTTIAQLKALYKSGPVKIEKDIVIGGQVVSDDRSGNVYNSIYIQDATGGIELKIGKNALYNDYKLGQWVYVKCGGLTLGAYNGMIQLGYADPTGEYETSYIEVQYIIDTHIFRGKIDTPLQPKKVSAADLLKEENIGCYVELDGLTYANEIFCLIYIDSYKDKKSSSNRIFLSGTGKDYKPVADPTWGITTWAMSKQGFIGYLNSGKFDDGDVADYSRKISDPELKATLLKNADAYAVSQYFKMGSQTVQIRTSGYSRFADTQIDPSVLAGTPINVKGILTIYKGNAQFTLIDLTGVEIVK
;
A
#
# COMPACT_ATOMS: atom_id res chain seq x y z
N MET A 1 -18.11 -63.07 -26.14
CA MET A 1 -16.66 -62.88 -26.33
C MET A 1 -16.30 -61.46 -26.82
N LYS A 2 -16.93 -60.90 -27.84
CA LYS A 2 -16.60 -59.53 -28.31
C LYS A 2 -16.72 -58.44 -27.25
N ARG A 3 -17.63 -58.48 -26.26
CA ARG A 3 -17.81 -57.51 -25.20
C ARG A 3 -16.70 -57.52 -24.13
N ILE A 4 -16.05 -58.71 -23.93
CA ILE A 4 -14.94 -58.82 -22.95
C ILE A 4 -13.67 -58.24 -23.52
N TYR A 5 -13.41 -58.32 -24.82
CA TYR A 5 -12.25 -57.71 -25.46
C TYR A 5 -12.33 -56.17 -25.46
N PHE A 6 -13.53 -55.61 -25.60
CA PHE A 6 -13.70 -54.12 -25.50
C PHE A 6 -13.45 -53.62 -24.07
N ALA A 7 -13.87 -54.36 -23.05
CA ALA A 7 -13.61 -53.99 -21.66
C ALA A 7 -12.12 -54.13 -21.29
N LEU A 8 -11.42 -55.13 -21.83
CA LEU A 8 -9.98 -55.28 -21.63
C LEU A 8 -9.15 -54.21 -22.36
N ILE A 9 -9.55 -53.82 -23.57
CA ILE A 9 -8.87 -52.73 -24.31
C ILE A 9 -9.12 -51.39 -23.63
N ALA A 10 -10.32 -51.11 -23.11
CA ALA A 10 -10.62 -49.91 -22.35
C ALA A 10 -9.81 -49.82 -21.02
N ALA A 11 -9.63 -50.96 -20.34
CA ALA A 11 -8.81 -51.03 -19.13
C ALA A 11 -7.31 -50.77 -19.39
N ILE A 12 -6.80 -51.23 -20.54
CA ILE A 12 -5.40 -50.97 -20.93
C ILE A 12 -5.17 -49.51 -21.27
N PHE A 13 -6.13 -48.81 -21.89
CA PHE A 13 -6.03 -47.38 -22.14
C PHE A 13 -6.10 -46.50 -20.87
N VAL A 14 -6.86 -46.95 -19.85
CA VAL A 14 -6.91 -46.26 -18.56
C VAL A 14 -5.60 -46.40 -17.77
N LEU A 15 -4.94 -47.59 -17.90
CA LEU A 15 -3.64 -47.80 -17.23
C LEU A 15 -2.48 -47.07 -17.93
N ALA A 16 -2.51 -46.93 -19.26
CA ALA A 16 -1.52 -46.17 -20.00
C ALA A 16 -1.65 -44.64 -19.74
N SER A 17 -2.87 -44.14 -19.45
CA SER A 17 -3.10 -42.73 -19.08
C SER A 17 -2.54 -42.40 -17.70
N CYS A 18 -2.41 -43.37 -16.78
CA CYS A 18 -1.82 -43.13 -15.47
C CYS A 18 -0.29 -43.05 -15.50
N GLU A 19 0.38 -43.73 -16.43
CA GLU A 19 1.83 -43.64 -16.55
C GLU A 19 2.31 -42.28 -17.08
N GLU A 20 1.54 -41.63 -17.95
CA GLU A 20 1.83 -40.23 -18.36
C GLU A 20 1.63 -39.24 -17.24
N TRP A 21 0.70 -39.49 -16.30
CA TRP A 21 0.49 -38.63 -15.14
C TRP A 21 1.65 -38.71 -14.13
N ASP A 22 2.23 -39.87 -13.93
CA ASP A 22 3.40 -40.02 -13.06
C ASP A 22 4.63 -39.32 -13.63
N GLN A 23 4.79 -39.22 -14.94
CA GLN A 23 5.85 -38.44 -15.57
C GLN A 23 5.65 -36.93 -15.39
N VAL A 24 4.43 -36.45 -15.34
CA VAL A 24 4.15 -35.03 -15.08
C VAL A 24 4.48 -34.66 -13.63
N PHE A 25 4.32 -35.56 -12.66
CA PHE A 25 4.68 -35.37 -11.27
C PHE A 25 6.18 -35.62 -10.97
N THR A 26 6.87 -36.37 -11.82
CA THR A 26 8.30 -36.63 -11.71
C THR A 26 9.15 -35.66 -12.51
N THR A 27 8.54 -34.89 -13.42
CA THR A 27 9.22 -33.71 -13.99
C THR A 27 9.39 -32.72 -12.87
N ASP A 28 10.63 -32.41 -12.53
CA ASP A 28 11.01 -31.54 -11.42
C ASP A 28 10.52 -30.10 -11.67
N TYR A 29 9.20 -29.89 -11.60
CA TYR A 29 8.59 -28.55 -11.55
C TYR A 29 8.87 -27.85 -10.22
N GLY A 30 9.65 -28.46 -9.37
CA GLY A 30 9.72 -28.11 -7.96
C GLY A 30 11.05 -27.68 -7.42
N LYS A 31 12.08 -27.50 -8.21
CA LYS A 31 13.09 -26.53 -7.78
C LYS A 31 12.53 -25.16 -8.13
N ALA A 32 11.88 -24.53 -7.13
CA ALA A 32 11.74 -23.08 -7.15
C ALA A 32 13.05 -22.54 -7.72
N ASP A 33 13.01 -21.76 -8.80
CA ASP A 33 14.19 -21.12 -9.35
C ASP A 33 14.95 -20.51 -8.19
N VAL A 34 16.02 -21.17 -7.78
CA VAL A 34 16.88 -20.63 -6.71
C VAL A 34 17.48 -19.40 -7.33
N TYR A 35 16.93 -18.24 -7.00
CA TYR A 35 17.45 -17.01 -7.54
C TYR A 35 18.92 -16.87 -7.12
N GLU A 36 19.77 -16.62 -8.09
CA GLU A 36 21.17 -16.32 -7.84
C GLU A 36 21.30 -14.84 -7.44
N PRO A 37 21.77 -14.53 -6.21
CA PRO A 37 21.93 -13.16 -5.78
C PRO A 37 22.88 -12.39 -6.69
N VAL A 38 22.40 -11.32 -7.29
CA VAL A 38 23.24 -10.44 -8.12
C VAL A 38 24.01 -9.48 -7.21
N THR A 39 25.28 -9.26 -7.52
CA THR A 39 26.08 -8.19 -6.87
C THR A 39 26.34 -7.10 -7.91
N MET A 40 25.91 -5.89 -7.60
CA MET A 40 26.17 -4.70 -8.41
C MET A 40 26.75 -3.59 -7.56
N THR A 41 27.51 -2.71 -8.18
CA THR A 41 28.02 -1.50 -7.52
C THR A 41 27.15 -0.32 -7.92
N PRO A 42 26.36 0.25 -6.99
CA PRO A 42 25.63 1.50 -7.25
C PRO A 42 26.62 2.63 -7.60
N ASN A 43 26.29 3.42 -8.60
CA ASN A 43 27.04 4.63 -8.96
C ASN A 43 26.35 5.92 -8.53
N THR A 44 25.15 5.79 -7.97
CA THR A 44 24.31 6.90 -7.55
C THR A 44 23.58 6.49 -6.26
N THR A 45 23.49 7.39 -5.29
CA THR A 45 22.70 7.16 -4.07
C THR A 45 21.23 7.47 -4.31
N ILE A 46 20.35 6.97 -3.42
CA ILE A 46 18.91 7.26 -3.50
C ILE A 46 18.67 8.78 -3.36
N ALA A 47 19.36 9.48 -2.45
CA ALA A 47 19.25 10.93 -2.33
C ALA A 47 19.68 11.67 -3.61
N GLN A 48 20.77 11.23 -4.26
CA GLN A 48 21.22 11.82 -5.53
C GLN A 48 20.21 11.57 -6.66
N LEU A 49 19.60 10.38 -6.72
CA LEU A 49 18.54 10.09 -7.68
C LEU A 49 17.32 11.01 -7.44
N LYS A 50 16.83 11.08 -6.20
CA LYS A 50 15.69 11.94 -5.84
C LYS A 50 15.97 13.41 -6.15
N ALA A 51 17.19 13.89 -6.01
CA ALA A 51 17.60 15.25 -6.33
C ALA A 51 17.47 15.62 -7.82
N LEU A 52 17.32 14.65 -8.72
CA LEU A 52 17.03 14.90 -10.15
C LEU A 52 15.60 15.39 -10.37
N TYR A 53 14.68 15.04 -9.47
CA TYR A 53 13.30 15.54 -9.53
C TYR A 53 13.26 17.03 -9.15
N LYS A 54 12.65 17.84 -9.99
CA LYS A 54 12.44 19.27 -9.73
C LYS A 54 10.96 19.63 -9.76
N SER A 55 10.31 19.29 -10.86
CA SER A 55 8.87 19.47 -11.07
C SER A 55 8.45 18.64 -12.27
N GLY A 56 7.39 17.83 -12.09
CA GLY A 56 6.91 16.92 -13.13
C GLY A 56 7.82 15.70 -13.40
N PRO A 57 7.36 14.77 -14.24
CA PRO A 57 8.04 13.50 -14.48
C PRO A 57 9.39 13.70 -15.17
N VAL A 58 10.40 12.96 -14.72
CA VAL A 58 11.76 12.98 -15.28
C VAL A 58 12.09 11.59 -15.82
N LYS A 59 12.14 11.43 -17.14
CA LYS A 59 12.71 10.22 -17.74
C LYS A 59 14.21 10.20 -17.51
N ILE A 60 14.72 9.10 -16.98
CA ILE A 60 16.15 8.95 -16.66
C ILE A 60 16.88 8.47 -17.90
N GLU A 61 17.68 9.34 -18.51
CA GLU A 61 18.44 9.03 -19.73
C GLU A 61 19.87 8.53 -19.44
N LYS A 62 20.33 8.64 -18.17
CA LYS A 62 21.69 8.30 -17.77
C LYS A 62 21.79 6.85 -17.31
N ASP A 63 22.98 6.29 -17.43
CA ASP A 63 23.33 5.02 -16.81
C ASP A 63 23.49 5.22 -15.28
N ILE A 64 22.35 5.23 -14.62
CA ILE A 64 22.24 5.36 -13.16
C ILE A 64 21.89 4.01 -12.58
N VAL A 65 22.67 3.57 -11.62
CA VAL A 65 22.43 2.36 -10.83
C VAL A 65 22.32 2.78 -9.36
N ILE A 66 21.17 2.53 -8.75
CA ILE A 66 20.99 2.65 -7.30
C ILE A 66 20.94 1.28 -6.65
N GLY A 67 21.15 1.23 -5.33
CA GLY A 67 20.99 0.03 -4.54
C GLY A 67 20.45 0.38 -3.16
N GLY A 68 19.58 -0.46 -2.62
CA GLY A 68 19.05 -0.30 -1.27
C GLY A 68 18.50 -1.61 -0.74
N GLN A 69 18.33 -1.70 0.58
CA GLN A 69 17.66 -2.85 1.20
C GLN A 69 16.14 -2.65 1.18
N VAL A 70 15.41 -3.72 0.91
CA VAL A 70 13.94 -3.76 1.01
C VAL A 70 13.53 -3.55 2.46
N VAL A 71 12.69 -2.55 2.70
CA VAL A 71 12.21 -2.15 4.03
C VAL A 71 10.70 -2.25 4.19
N SER A 72 10.00 -2.74 3.17
CA SER A 72 8.55 -2.97 3.22
C SER A 72 8.17 -4.30 2.61
N ASP A 73 6.98 -4.80 2.95
CA ASP A 73 6.35 -5.89 2.20
C ASP A 73 4.86 -5.63 2.00
N ASP A 74 4.27 -6.35 1.05
CA ASP A 74 2.87 -6.20 0.66
C ASP A 74 1.95 -7.28 1.25
N ARG A 75 2.43 -8.10 2.21
CA ARG A 75 1.64 -9.19 2.80
C ARG A 75 0.38 -8.73 3.51
N SER A 76 0.45 -7.59 4.16
CA SER A 76 -0.72 -7.03 4.86
C SER A 76 -1.71 -6.33 3.93
N GLY A 77 -1.30 -5.98 2.69
CA GLY A 77 -2.12 -5.24 1.73
C GLY A 77 -2.22 -3.72 1.99
N ASN A 78 -1.43 -3.18 2.92
CA ASN A 78 -1.36 -1.73 3.12
C ASN A 78 -0.32 -1.06 2.19
N VAL A 79 0.79 -1.74 1.93
CA VAL A 79 1.66 -1.48 0.77
C VAL A 79 1.14 -2.34 -0.38
N TYR A 80 1.04 -1.79 -1.58
CA TYR A 80 0.41 -2.49 -2.70
C TYR A 80 1.11 -2.15 -4.02
N ASN A 81 1.44 -3.19 -4.79
CA ASN A 81 2.10 -3.09 -6.11
C ASN A 81 3.38 -2.25 -6.09
N SER A 82 4.03 -2.16 -4.95
CA SER A 82 5.28 -1.44 -4.77
C SER A 82 6.10 -2.03 -3.64
N ILE A 83 7.38 -1.72 -3.64
CA ILE A 83 8.29 -1.94 -2.51
C ILE A 83 9.02 -0.64 -2.19
N TYR A 84 9.42 -0.48 -0.94
CA TYR A 84 10.33 0.58 -0.53
C TYR A 84 11.73 0.00 -0.36
N ILE A 85 12.72 0.66 -0.96
CA ILE A 85 14.13 0.35 -0.75
C ILE A 85 14.81 1.55 -0.10
N GLN A 86 15.80 1.26 0.75
CA GLN A 86 16.51 2.27 1.53
C GLN A 86 18.03 2.02 1.49
N ASP A 87 18.79 3.09 1.30
CA ASP A 87 20.24 3.14 1.50
C ASP A 87 20.59 4.05 2.69
N ALA A 88 21.88 4.34 2.89
CA ALA A 88 22.32 5.23 3.96
C ALA A 88 21.88 6.69 3.79
N THR A 89 21.39 7.09 2.61
CA THR A 89 21.08 8.48 2.24
C THR A 89 19.59 8.77 2.18
N GLY A 90 18.73 7.73 2.14
CA GLY A 90 17.29 7.89 2.08
C GLY A 90 16.57 6.66 1.56
N GLY A 91 15.26 6.78 1.39
CA GLY A 91 14.39 5.74 0.86
C GLY A 91 13.63 6.19 -0.39
N ILE A 92 13.19 5.21 -1.19
CA ILE A 92 12.39 5.47 -2.39
C ILE A 92 11.39 4.33 -2.62
N GLU A 93 10.21 4.69 -3.12
CA GLU A 93 9.22 3.73 -3.58
C GLU A 93 9.51 3.29 -5.01
N LEU A 94 9.59 1.97 -5.22
CA LEU A 94 9.63 1.34 -6.53
C LEU A 94 8.24 0.82 -6.88
N LYS A 95 7.64 1.39 -7.92
CA LYS A 95 6.30 1.02 -8.39
C LYS A 95 6.38 -0.22 -9.29
N ILE A 96 6.23 -1.40 -8.68
CA ILE A 96 6.25 -2.69 -9.38
C ILE A 96 4.83 -3.21 -9.46
N GLY A 97 4.22 -3.22 -10.65
CA GLY A 97 2.80 -3.57 -10.85
C GLY A 97 2.47 -5.06 -10.70
N LYS A 98 2.99 -5.68 -9.64
CA LYS A 98 2.79 -7.09 -9.31
C LYS A 98 2.20 -7.24 -7.90
N ASN A 99 1.42 -8.28 -7.72
CA ASN A 99 0.90 -8.70 -6.42
C ASN A 99 1.87 -9.67 -5.73
N ALA A 100 1.79 -9.73 -4.41
CA ALA A 100 2.58 -10.66 -3.59
C ALA A 100 4.10 -10.52 -3.80
N LEU A 101 4.54 -9.28 -3.94
CA LEU A 101 5.95 -8.91 -4.12
C LEU A 101 6.86 -9.44 -3.01
N TYR A 102 6.29 -9.71 -1.82
CA TYR A 102 7.01 -10.34 -0.71
C TYR A 102 7.56 -11.74 -1.06
N ASN A 103 7.06 -12.38 -2.12
CA ASN A 103 7.61 -13.66 -2.61
C ASN A 103 8.93 -13.45 -3.35
N ASP A 104 9.08 -12.32 -4.03
CA ASP A 104 10.25 -11.99 -4.84
C ASP A 104 11.25 -11.11 -4.09
N TYR A 105 10.76 -10.17 -3.29
CA TYR A 105 11.58 -9.17 -2.58
C TYR A 105 11.40 -9.33 -1.08
N LYS A 106 12.44 -9.87 -0.41
CA LYS A 106 12.41 -10.16 1.03
C LYS A 106 12.88 -8.94 1.84
N LEU A 107 12.32 -8.76 3.04
CA LEU A 107 12.84 -7.75 3.97
C LEU A 107 14.35 -7.96 4.20
N GLY A 108 15.12 -6.88 4.13
CA GLY A 108 16.58 -6.91 4.22
C GLY A 108 17.31 -7.34 2.96
N GLN A 109 16.58 -7.71 1.89
CA GLN A 109 17.19 -8.06 0.62
C GLN A 109 17.71 -6.80 -0.10
N TRP A 110 18.94 -6.86 -0.57
CA TRP A 110 19.46 -5.85 -1.47
C TRP A 110 18.74 -5.91 -2.82
N VAL A 111 18.31 -4.76 -3.28
CA VAL A 111 17.74 -4.56 -4.61
C VAL A 111 18.54 -3.49 -5.31
N TYR A 112 19.02 -3.83 -6.52
CA TYR A 112 19.71 -2.89 -7.39
C TYR A 112 18.80 -2.51 -8.54
N VAL A 113 18.79 -1.24 -8.91
CA VAL A 113 17.94 -0.74 -10.00
C VAL A 113 18.77 -0.01 -11.04
N LYS A 114 18.72 -0.49 -12.28
CA LYS A 114 19.19 0.25 -13.46
C LYS A 114 18.09 1.23 -13.86
N CYS A 115 18.30 2.50 -13.55
CA CYS A 115 17.26 3.52 -13.67
C CYS A 115 17.10 4.08 -15.09
N GLY A 116 18.07 3.90 -15.98
CA GLY A 116 17.99 4.41 -17.35
C GLY A 116 16.75 3.89 -18.08
N GLY A 117 15.96 4.79 -18.66
CA GLY A 117 14.67 4.47 -19.30
C GLY A 117 13.46 4.47 -18.36
N LEU A 118 13.66 4.38 -17.04
CA LEU A 118 12.60 4.54 -16.04
C LEU A 118 12.24 6.02 -15.83
N THR A 119 11.15 6.27 -15.14
CA THR A 119 10.64 7.62 -14.84
C THR A 119 10.64 7.86 -13.35
N LEU A 120 11.28 8.95 -12.94
CA LEU A 120 11.20 9.52 -11.60
C LEU A 120 10.06 10.54 -11.60
N GLY A 121 9.15 10.45 -10.68
CA GLY A 121 8.03 11.37 -10.55
C GLY A 121 7.55 11.44 -9.12
N ALA A 122 6.54 12.26 -8.86
CA ALA A 122 5.97 12.39 -7.53
C ALA A 122 4.45 12.21 -7.53
N TYR A 123 3.95 11.60 -6.46
CA TYR A 123 2.52 11.62 -6.13
C TYR A 123 2.29 12.42 -4.87
N ASN A 124 1.68 13.62 -5.04
CA ASN A 124 1.40 14.55 -3.93
C ASN A 124 2.63 14.85 -3.04
N GLY A 125 3.82 14.90 -3.63
CA GLY A 125 5.09 15.18 -2.95
C GLY A 125 5.94 13.96 -2.65
N MET A 126 5.37 12.74 -2.69
CA MET A 126 6.13 11.50 -2.51
C MET A 126 6.84 11.12 -3.82
N ILE A 127 8.16 11.21 -3.82
CA ILE A 127 8.98 10.84 -4.99
C ILE A 127 9.00 9.32 -5.14
N GLN A 128 8.76 8.85 -6.37
CA GLN A 128 8.62 7.45 -6.75
C GLN A 128 9.42 7.15 -8.01
N LEU A 129 9.91 5.95 -8.13
CA LEU A 129 10.52 5.43 -9.35
C LEU A 129 9.59 4.38 -9.97
N GLY A 130 9.22 4.59 -11.21
CA GLY A 130 8.31 3.71 -11.94
C GLY A 130 8.53 3.80 -13.45
N TYR A 131 7.48 3.60 -14.20
CA TYR A 131 7.44 3.77 -15.64
C TYR A 131 6.70 5.06 -16.03
N ALA A 132 6.85 5.51 -17.26
CA ALA A 132 6.08 6.66 -17.74
C ALA A 132 4.58 6.33 -17.75
N ASP A 133 3.75 7.24 -17.23
CA ASP A 133 2.30 7.06 -17.32
C ASP A 133 1.82 7.35 -18.75
N PRO A 134 1.27 6.35 -19.48
CA PRO A 134 0.83 6.53 -20.85
C PRO A 134 -0.39 7.45 -20.97
N THR A 135 -1.12 7.66 -19.88
CA THR A 135 -2.31 8.53 -19.85
C THR A 135 -1.97 10.00 -19.57
N GLY A 136 -0.79 10.25 -18.99
CA GLY A 136 -0.39 11.57 -18.52
C GLY A 136 -1.20 12.09 -17.31
N GLU A 137 -2.03 11.23 -16.70
CA GLU A 137 -2.79 11.59 -15.50
C GLU A 137 -1.89 11.65 -14.25
N TYR A 138 -0.89 10.78 -14.21
CA TYR A 138 0.10 10.70 -13.13
C TYR A 138 1.50 10.92 -13.66
N GLU A 139 2.42 11.30 -12.80
CA GLU A 139 3.82 11.47 -13.18
C GLU A 139 4.53 10.12 -13.40
N THR A 140 4.07 9.07 -12.73
CA THR A 140 4.60 7.71 -12.89
C THR A 140 3.49 6.67 -12.88
N SER A 141 3.69 5.61 -13.65
CA SER A 141 2.91 4.39 -13.68
C SER A 141 3.71 3.23 -13.07
N TYR A 142 3.08 2.07 -12.95
CA TYR A 142 3.73 0.84 -12.49
C TYR A 142 4.59 0.21 -13.60
N ILE A 143 5.67 -0.45 -13.19
CA ILE A 143 6.47 -1.33 -14.05
C ILE A 143 5.76 -2.69 -14.07
N GLU A 144 4.91 -2.94 -15.08
CA GLU A 144 4.05 -4.13 -15.12
C GLU A 144 4.63 -5.26 -15.97
N VAL A 145 5.41 -4.90 -17.00
CA VAL A 145 5.96 -5.86 -17.96
C VAL A 145 7.14 -6.60 -17.35
N GLN A 146 7.04 -7.94 -17.27
CA GLN A 146 8.07 -8.76 -16.64
C GLN A 146 9.46 -8.54 -17.23
N TYR A 147 9.59 -8.45 -18.56
CA TYR A 147 10.85 -8.16 -19.22
C TYR A 147 11.49 -6.84 -18.74
N ILE A 148 10.67 -5.80 -18.50
CA ILE A 148 11.17 -4.51 -17.99
C ILE A 148 11.61 -4.69 -16.53
N ILE A 149 10.85 -5.40 -15.71
CA ILE A 149 11.23 -5.72 -14.32
C ILE A 149 12.59 -6.42 -14.33
N ASP A 150 12.75 -7.47 -15.11
CA ASP A 150 13.95 -8.32 -15.13
C ASP A 150 15.20 -7.59 -15.68
N THR A 151 15.01 -6.59 -16.54
CA THR A 151 16.10 -5.80 -17.11
C THR A 151 16.50 -4.59 -16.26
N HIS A 152 15.63 -4.17 -15.32
CA HIS A 152 15.88 -3.00 -14.48
C HIS A 152 16.07 -3.31 -13.01
N ILE A 153 15.38 -4.33 -12.45
CA ILE A 153 15.34 -4.59 -11.01
C ILE A 153 16.01 -5.93 -10.70
N PHE A 154 17.14 -5.87 -10.02
CA PHE A 154 18.00 -7.01 -9.74
C PHE A 154 17.98 -7.35 -8.26
N ARG A 155 17.75 -8.61 -7.94
CA ARG A 155 17.70 -9.11 -6.57
C ARG A 155 19.11 -9.48 -6.10
N GLY A 156 19.58 -8.81 -5.09
CA GLY A 156 20.85 -9.10 -4.43
C GLY A 156 20.69 -10.05 -3.24
N LYS A 157 21.74 -10.21 -2.45
CA LYS A 157 21.71 -11.03 -1.24
C LYS A 157 20.69 -10.52 -0.24
N ILE A 158 20.16 -11.43 0.57
CA ILE A 158 19.38 -11.10 1.75
C ILE A 158 20.35 -10.86 2.91
N ASP A 159 20.23 -9.73 3.56
CA ASP A 159 21.02 -9.34 4.71
C ASP A 159 20.10 -9.16 5.93
N THR A 160 20.66 -8.85 7.09
CA THR A 160 19.85 -8.49 8.26
C THR A 160 18.96 -7.29 7.93
N PRO A 161 17.64 -7.37 8.15
CA PRO A 161 16.74 -6.25 7.91
C PRO A 161 17.17 -4.99 8.66
N LEU A 162 17.05 -3.84 8.00
CA LEU A 162 17.35 -2.55 8.62
C LEU A 162 16.47 -2.34 9.85
N GLN A 163 17.06 -1.79 10.91
CA GLN A 163 16.31 -1.31 12.04
C GLN A 163 15.71 0.07 11.71
N PRO A 164 14.51 0.40 12.22
CA PRO A 164 13.89 1.67 11.93
C PRO A 164 14.72 2.81 12.56
N LYS A 165 14.92 3.87 11.78
CA LYS A 165 15.56 5.10 12.28
C LYS A 165 14.56 5.87 13.13
N LYS A 166 14.93 6.26 14.36
CA LYS A 166 14.10 7.17 15.15
C LYS A 166 14.09 8.57 14.54
N VAL A 167 12.89 9.10 14.32
CA VAL A 167 12.70 10.43 13.72
C VAL A 167 11.93 11.32 14.71
N SER A 168 12.45 12.52 14.95
CA SER A 168 11.81 13.51 15.82
C SER A 168 10.71 14.28 15.09
N ALA A 169 9.82 14.93 15.83
CA ALA A 169 8.79 15.80 15.25
C ALA A 169 9.34 16.89 14.33
N ALA A 170 10.53 17.43 14.65
CA ALA A 170 11.19 18.47 13.85
C ALA A 170 11.76 17.92 12.52
N ASP A 171 11.96 16.62 12.42
CA ASP A 171 12.63 15.96 11.29
C ASP A 171 11.65 15.20 10.38
N LEU A 172 10.35 15.21 10.70
CA LEU A 172 9.32 14.45 9.95
C LEU A 172 9.31 14.77 8.44
N LEU A 173 9.54 16.03 8.06
CA LEU A 173 9.47 16.45 6.66
C LEU A 173 10.85 16.59 6.00
N LYS A 174 11.92 16.15 6.67
CA LYS A 174 13.24 16.11 6.04
C LYS A 174 13.27 15.07 4.94
N GLU A 175 13.74 15.47 3.75
CA GLU A 175 13.77 14.64 2.55
C GLU A 175 14.50 13.30 2.76
N GLU A 176 15.55 13.29 3.58
CA GLU A 176 16.33 12.12 3.96
C GLU A 176 15.56 11.05 4.76
N ASN A 177 14.39 11.42 5.32
CA ASN A 177 13.54 10.52 6.09
C ASN A 177 12.34 10.02 5.27
N ILE A 178 11.99 10.72 4.19
CA ILE A 178 10.84 10.38 3.35
C ILE A 178 11.15 9.15 2.49
N GLY A 179 10.25 8.15 2.58
CA GLY A 179 10.42 6.84 1.94
C GLY A 179 11.20 5.84 2.77
N CYS A 180 11.67 6.22 3.96
CA CYS A 180 12.45 5.38 4.86
C CYS A 180 11.59 4.61 5.86
N TYR A 181 12.13 3.47 6.32
CA TYR A 181 11.63 2.75 7.48
C TYR A 181 12.07 3.46 8.75
N VAL A 182 11.09 3.99 9.48
CA VAL A 182 11.34 4.81 10.65
C VAL A 182 10.50 4.39 11.85
N GLU A 183 10.93 4.82 13.03
CA GLU A 183 10.19 4.74 14.29
C GLU A 183 9.81 6.16 14.75
N LEU A 184 8.54 6.35 15.05
CA LEU A 184 8.01 7.57 15.62
C LEU A 184 7.48 7.26 17.02
N ASP A 185 7.99 7.96 18.02
CA ASP A 185 7.67 7.69 19.43
C ASP A 185 6.65 8.70 19.98
N GLY A 186 5.77 8.25 20.86
CA GLY A 186 4.89 9.09 21.68
C GLY A 186 3.78 9.79 20.89
N LEU A 187 3.25 9.15 19.87
CA LEU A 187 2.11 9.69 19.10
C LEU A 187 0.83 9.58 19.92
N THR A 188 0.12 10.71 20.10
CA THR A 188 -1.19 10.75 20.75
C THR A 188 -2.31 10.93 19.74
N TYR A 189 -3.44 10.25 19.92
CA TYR A 189 -4.56 10.33 19.00
C TYR A 189 -5.14 11.73 18.94
N ALA A 190 -5.32 12.26 17.75
CA ALA A 190 -5.80 13.63 17.54
C ALA A 190 -7.33 13.75 17.53
N ASN A 191 -8.04 12.63 17.65
CA ASN A 191 -9.50 12.57 17.51
C ASN A 191 -9.97 13.16 16.17
N GLU A 192 -9.30 12.81 15.12
CA GLU A 192 -9.47 13.32 13.78
C GLU A 192 -9.33 12.19 12.76
N ILE A 193 -10.23 12.16 11.77
CA ILE A 193 -10.16 11.21 10.66
C ILE A 193 -10.40 11.89 9.32
N PHE A 194 -9.96 11.20 8.28
CA PHE A 194 -10.41 11.47 6.91
C PHE A 194 -10.68 10.15 6.18
N CYS A 195 -11.86 10.06 5.59
CA CYS A 195 -12.21 8.98 4.69
C CYS A 195 -13.03 9.54 3.51
N LEU A 196 -12.73 9.10 2.30
CA LEU A 196 -13.47 9.45 1.10
C LEU A 196 -14.19 8.20 0.60
N ILE A 197 -15.52 8.28 0.58
CA ILE A 197 -16.42 7.23 0.08
C ILE A 197 -16.95 7.64 -1.29
N TYR A 198 -17.21 6.69 -2.15
CA TYR A 198 -17.88 6.89 -3.43
C TYR A 198 -19.28 6.27 -3.37
N ILE A 199 -20.29 7.01 -3.86
CA ILE A 199 -21.67 6.50 -3.96
C ILE A 199 -21.73 5.36 -4.96
N ASP A 200 -20.98 5.51 -6.06
CA ASP A 200 -20.78 4.48 -7.07
C ASP A 200 -19.31 4.42 -7.46
N SER A 201 -18.64 3.34 -7.06
CA SER A 201 -17.20 3.16 -7.30
C SER A 201 -16.84 2.96 -8.77
N TYR A 202 -17.82 2.67 -9.62
CA TYR A 202 -17.65 2.48 -11.06
C TYR A 202 -17.85 3.76 -11.88
N LYS A 203 -18.43 4.82 -11.27
CA LYS A 203 -18.60 6.12 -11.90
C LYS A 203 -17.38 7.01 -11.78
N ASP A 204 -17.45 8.18 -12.39
CA ASP A 204 -16.42 9.19 -12.28
C ASP A 204 -16.15 9.55 -10.80
N LYS A 205 -15.00 9.12 -10.31
CA LYS A 205 -14.54 9.36 -8.95
C LYS A 205 -14.15 10.82 -8.70
N LYS A 206 -14.01 11.64 -9.75
CA LYS A 206 -13.70 13.08 -9.64
C LYS A 206 -14.97 13.94 -9.47
N SER A 207 -16.13 13.40 -9.85
CA SER A 207 -17.40 14.10 -9.69
C SER A 207 -17.74 14.34 -8.22
N SER A 208 -18.01 15.58 -7.85
CA SER A 208 -18.41 15.95 -6.49
C SER A 208 -19.72 15.25 -6.05
N SER A 209 -20.65 15.05 -7.00
CA SER A 209 -21.92 14.36 -6.73
C SER A 209 -21.76 12.86 -6.43
N ASN A 210 -20.57 12.28 -6.70
CA ASN A 210 -20.26 10.88 -6.43
C ASN A 210 -19.41 10.70 -5.15
N ARG A 211 -19.09 11.77 -4.42
CA ARG A 211 -18.21 11.77 -3.26
C ARG A 211 -18.94 12.04 -1.97
N ILE A 212 -18.60 11.27 -0.93
CA ILE A 212 -18.95 11.55 0.45
C ILE A 212 -17.65 11.62 1.24
N PHE A 213 -17.45 12.74 1.91
CA PHE A 213 -16.28 12.93 2.74
C PHE A 213 -16.66 12.75 4.20
N LEU A 214 -16.10 11.76 4.84
CA LEU A 214 -16.17 11.59 6.28
C LEU A 214 -14.92 12.22 6.88
N SER A 215 -15.08 13.39 7.45
CA SER A 215 -13.98 14.14 8.06
C SER A 215 -14.46 14.85 9.31
N GLY A 216 -13.73 14.69 10.39
CA GLY A 216 -14.01 15.37 11.67
C GLY A 216 -13.66 16.86 11.68
N THR A 217 -12.88 17.35 10.71
CA THR A 217 -12.36 18.74 10.69
C THR A 217 -12.56 19.48 9.39
N GLY A 218 -13.16 18.84 8.39
CA GLY A 218 -13.33 19.42 7.06
C GLY A 218 -14.13 20.72 7.08
N LYS A 219 -13.60 21.76 6.45
CA LYS A 219 -14.33 23.04 6.27
C LYS A 219 -15.59 22.87 5.45
N ASP A 220 -15.64 21.82 4.64
CA ASP A 220 -16.66 21.56 3.65
C ASP A 220 -17.72 20.56 4.13
N TYR A 221 -17.59 20.03 5.35
CA TYR A 221 -18.49 19.01 5.90
C TYR A 221 -18.95 19.42 7.30
N LYS A 222 -20.26 19.26 7.55
CA LYS A 222 -20.78 19.47 8.89
C LYS A 222 -20.27 18.33 9.79
N PRO A 223 -19.52 18.64 10.86
CA PRO A 223 -19.14 17.63 11.80
C PRO A 223 -20.40 17.05 12.45
N VAL A 224 -20.50 15.73 12.49
CA VAL A 224 -21.44 15.04 13.39
C VAL A 224 -20.98 15.21 14.83
N ALA A 225 -21.84 14.85 15.78
CA ALA A 225 -21.51 14.91 17.20
C ALA A 225 -20.25 14.11 17.57
N ASP A 226 -19.98 13.01 16.86
CA ASP A 226 -18.74 12.26 16.92
C ASP A 226 -17.79 12.74 15.80
N PRO A 227 -16.70 13.48 16.10
CA PRO A 227 -15.79 14.03 15.08
C PRO A 227 -15.05 12.95 14.30
N THR A 228 -15.02 11.71 14.78
CA THR A 228 -14.43 10.57 14.09
C THR A 228 -15.44 9.79 13.26
N TRP A 229 -16.70 10.21 13.21
CA TRP A 229 -17.80 9.47 12.59
C TRP A 229 -17.98 8.06 13.17
N GLY A 230 -17.48 7.83 14.39
CA GLY A 230 -17.46 6.52 15.02
C GLY A 230 -16.57 5.50 14.33
N ILE A 231 -15.68 5.92 13.42
CA ILE A 231 -14.69 5.03 12.78
C ILE A 231 -13.50 4.87 13.74
N THR A 232 -13.52 3.79 14.49
CA THR A 232 -12.51 3.44 15.49
C THR A 232 -11.60 2.30 15.03
N THR A 233 -11.64 1.97 13.75
CA THR A 233 -10.78 0.99 13.08
C THR A 233 -9.67 1.68 12.29
N TRP A 234 -8.62 0.94 11.93
CA TRP A 234 -7.52 1.49 11.13
C TRP A 234 -7.96 1.87 9.71
N ALA A 235 -8.90 1.12 9.12
CA ALA A 235 -9.54 1.42 7.84
C ALA A 235 -10.93 0.77 7.80
N MET A 236 -11.56 0.72 6.65
CA MET A 236 -12.82 0.01 6.45
C MET A 236 -12.67 -0.96 5.29
N SER A 237 -12.73 -2.27 5.55
CA SER A 237 -12.98 -3.24 4.48
C SER A 237 -14.37 -3.04 3.89
N LYS A 238 -14.68 -3.71 2.79
CA LYS A 238 -16.05 -3.72 2.25
C LYS A 238 -17.07 -4.16 3.30
N GLN A 239 -16.74 -5.19 4.09
CA GLN A 239 -17.64 -5.69 5.13
C GLN A 239 -17.73 -4.71 6.31
N GLY A 240 -16.62 -4.13 6.71
CA GLY A 240 -16.59 -3.06 7.72
C GLY A 240 -17.47 -1.88 7.33
N PHE A 241 -17.37 -1.40 6.08
CA PHE A 241 -18.22 -0.33 5.57
C PHE A 241 -19.70 -0.69 5.59
N ILE A 242 -20.08 -1.90 5.16
CA ILE A 242 -21.45 -2.39 5.25
C ILE A 242 -21.92 -2.43 6.71
N GLY A 243 -21.06 -2.85 7.64
CA GLY A 243 -21.32 -2.85 9.07
C GLY A 243 -21.62 -1.44 9.62
N TYR A 244 -20.80 -0.45 9.24
CA TYR A 244 -21.03 0.96 9.63
C TYR A 244 -22.35 1.51 9.08
N LEU A 245 -22.69 1.23 7.81
CA LEU A 245 -23.97 1.63 7.24
C LEU A 245 -25.16 1.01 7.99
N ASN A 246 -25.08 -0.29 8.28
CA ASN A 246 -26.17 -1.01 8.95
C ASN A 246 -26.32 -0.62 10.42
N SER A 247 -25.25 -0.22 11.09
CA SER A 247 -25.29 0.24 12.48
C SER A 247 -25.90 1.63 12.66
N GLY A 248 -26.12 2.37 11.56
CA GLY A 248 -26.60 3.74 11.59
C GLY A 248 -25.56 4.78 12.02
N LYS A 249 -24.30 4.40 12.21
CA LYS A 249 -23.23 5.33 12.61
C LYS A 249 -23.00 6.48 11.63
N PHE A 250 -23.34 6.28 10.35
CA PHE A 250 -23.19 7.30 9.31
C PHE A 250 -24.48 8.04 8.98
N ASP A 251 -25.60 7.73 9.64
CA ASP A 251 -26.92 8.21 9.24
C ASP A 251 -27.06 9.74 9.27
N ASP A 252 -26.35 10.43 10.17
CA ASP A 252 -26.30 11.89 10.22
C ASP A 252 -25.32 12.52 9.22
N GLY A 253 -24.58 11.70 8.48
CA GLY A 253 -23.61 12.14 7.48
C GLY A 253 -24.26 12.85 6.30
N ASP A 254 -23.73 14.03 5.95
CA ASP A 254 -24.15 14.79 4.78
C ASP A 254 -23.45 14.31 3.53
N VAL A 255 -24.16 14.22 2.41
CA VAL A 255 -23.57 14.06 1.08
C VAL A 255 -22.96 15.38 0.62
N ALA A 256 -22.06 15.34 -0.36
CA ALA A 256 -21.33 16.52 -0.83
C ALA A 256 -22.20 17.70 -1.28
N ASP A 257 -23.42 17.43 -1.76
CA ASP A 257 -24.39 18.46 -2.13
C ASP A 257 -25.21 18.98 -0.95
N TYR A 258 -25.02 18.45 0.27
CA TYR A 258 -25.71 18.81 1.51
C TYR A 258 -27.24 18.71 1.44
N SER A 259 -27.79 18.16 0.37
CA SER A 259 -29.23 18.02 0.16
C SER A 259 -29.80 16.73 0.72
N ARG A 260 -28.93 15.74 0.97
CA ARG A 260 -29.30 14.40 1.43
C ARG A 260 -28.46 13.96 2.62
N LYS A 261 -29.01 13.06 3.41
CA LYS A 261 -28.34 12.36 4.50
C LYS A 261 -27.99 10.93 4.06
N ILE A 262 -26.98 10.33 4.66
CA ILE A 262 -26.67 8.90 4.44
C ILE A 262 -27.83 8.01 4.89
N SER A 263 -28.65 8.48 5.85
CA SER A 263 -29.89 7.82 6.29
C SER A 263 -31.01 7.80 5.23
N ASP A 264 -30.91 8.61 4.15
CA ASP A 264 -31.84 8.54 3.02
C ASP A 264 -31.92 7.10 2.49
N PRO A 265 -33.13 6.47 2.43
CA PRO A 265 -33.21 5.04 2.08
C PRO A 265 -32.68 4.69 0.71
N GLU A 266 -32.86 5.57 -0.30
CA GLU A 266 -32.38 5.31 -1.66
C GLU A 266 -30.86 5.42 -1.73
N LEU A 267 -30.28 6.44 -1.08
CA LEU A 267 -28.85 6.61 -0.99
C LEU A 267 -28.20 5.46 -0.24
N LYS A 268 -28.75 5.09 0.92
CA LYS A 268 -28.25 3.98 1.74
C LYS A 268 -28.30 2.65 0.98
N ALA A 269 -29.38 2.38 0.25
CA ALA A 269 -29.48 1.19 -0.60
C ALA A 269 -28.44 1.19 -1.72
N THR A 270 -28.18 2.36 -2.31
CA THR A 270 -27.14 2.51 -3.35
C THR A 270 -25.74 2.29 -2.78
N LEU A 271 -25.43 2.86 -1.62
CA LEU A 271 -24.14 2.66 -0.93
C LEU A 271 -23.92 1.18 -0.55
N LEU A 272 -24.95 0.50 -0.06
CA LEU A 272 -24.89 -0.93 0.26
C LEU A 272 -24.64 -1.78 -1.00
N LYS A 273 -25.35 -1.46 -2.10
CA LYS A 273 -25.19 -2.17 -3.39
C LYS A 273 -23.77 -2.00 -3.96
N ASN A 274 -23.22 -0.79 -3.88
CA ASN A 274 -21.92 -0.44 -4.46
C ASN A 274 -20.80 -0.44 -3.41
N ALA A 275 -21.01 -1.07 -2.26
CA ALA A 275 -20.05 -1.08 -1.18
C ALA A 275 -18.69 -1.60 -1.63
N ASP A 276 -17.65 -0.89 -1.22
CA ASP A 276 -16.26 -1.18 -1.52
C ASP A 276 -15.41 -1.01 -0.24
N ALA A 277 -14.12 -1.29 -0.34
CA ALA A 277 -13.16 -1.03 0.72
C ALA A 277 -12.66 0.42 0.64
N TYR A 278 -12.59 1.09 1.80
CA TYR A 278 -12.19 2.49 1.87
C TYR A 278 -11.00 2.69 2.79
N ALA A 279 -10.00 3.41 2.28
CA ALA A 279 -8.89 3.84 3.09
C ALA A 279 -9.34 4.89 4.10
N VAL A 280 -8.84 4.75 5.34
CA VAL A 280 -9.05 5.73 6.39
C VAL A 280 -7.71 6.33 6.79
N SER A 281 -7.70 7.62 7.02
CA SER A 281 -6.60 8.32 7.64
C SER A 281 -6.97 8.63 9.07
N GLN A 282 -6.24 8.06 10.01
CA GLN A 282 -6.30 8.39 11.43
C GLN A 282 -5.19 9.41 11.74
N TYR A 283 -5.51 10.47 12.46
CA TYR A 283 -4.55 11.52 12.74
C TYR A 283 -4.03 11.43 14.16
N PHE A 284 -2.73 11.62 14.28
CA PHE A 284 -2.00 11.60 15.56
C PHE A 284 -1.17 12.87 15.71
N LYS A 285 -0.87 13.25 16.94
CA LYS A 285 0.05 14.34 17.27
C LYS A 285 1.38 13.77 17.73
N MET A 286 2.46 14.36 17.22
CA MET A 286 3.81 14.18 17.68
C MET A 286 4.36 15.56 18.06
N GLY A 287 4.24 15.93 19.33
CA GLY A 287 4.42 17.32 19.77
C GLY A 287 3.42 18.26 19.08
N SER A 288 3.92 19.29 18.39
CA SER A 288 3.08 20.23 17.62
C SER A 288 2.74 19.74 16.19
N GLN A 289 3.39 18.69 15.74
CA GLN A 289 3.20 18.18 14.38
C GLN A 289 2.01 17.20 14.32
N THR A 290 1.40 17.13 13.14
CA THR A 290 0.35 16.14 12.85
C THR A 290 0.93 15.08 11.94
N VAL A 291 0.69 13.82 12.28
CA VAL A 291 1.06 12.64 11.50
C VAL A 291 -0.24 11.96 11.06
N GLN A 292 -0.40 11.78 9.76
CA GLN A 292 -1.51 11.05 9.17
C GLN A 292 -1.13 9.58 9.01
N ILE A 293 -1.68 8.69 9.81
CA ILE A 293 -1.54 7.25 9.58
C ILE A 293 -2.65 6.83 8.61
N ARG A 294 -2.25 6.54 7.36
CA ARG A 294 -3.19 6.14 6.31
C ARG A 294 -3.15 4.63 6.11
N THR A 295 -4.32 4.02 6.26
CA THR A 295 -4.48 2.58 6.06
C THR A 295 -5.45 2.29 4.92
N SER A 296 -5.08 1.35 4.06
CA SER A 296 -5.92 0.86 2.96
C SER A 296 -7.08 0.03 3.49
N GLY A 297 -8.27 0.18 2.92
CA GLY A 297 -9.41 -0.69 3.22
C GLY A 297 -9.23 -2.14 2.74
N TYR A 298 -8.23 -2.38 1.88
CA TYR A 298 -7.84 -3.74 1.45
C TYR A 298 -6.79 -4.37 2.36
N SER A 299 -6.29 -3.64 3.36
CA SER A 299 -5.37 -4.17 4.35
C SER A 299 -6.05 -5.26 5.18
N ARG A 300 -5.29 -6.31 5.52
CA ARG A 300 -5.77 -7.40 6.38
C ARG A 300 -6.15 -6.95 7.78
N PHE A 301 -5.69 -5.78 8.20
CA PHE A 301 -6.01 -5.18 9.50
C PHE A 301 -6.96 -3.98 9.39
N ALA A 302 -7.60 -3.77 8.24
CA ALA A 302 -8.49 -2.62 8.01
C ALA A 302 -9.54 -2.48 9.12
N ASP A 303 -10.26 -3.55 9.44
CA ASP A 303 -11.34 -3.55 10.43
C ASP A 303 -10.86 -3.80 11.87
N THR A 304 -9.55 -3.86 12.09
CA THR A 304 -9.00 -3.99 13.45
C THR A 304 -9.27 -2.71 14.22
N GLN A 305 -9.88 -2.85 15.40
CA GLN A 305 -10.15 -1.72 16.29
C GLN A 305 -8.83 -1.12 16.81
N ILE A 306 -8.76 0.20 16.82
CA ILE A 306 -7.74 0.92 17.56
C ILE A 306 -8.05 0.71 19.05
N ASP A 307 -7.02 0.41 19.83
CA ASP A 307 -7.20 0.16 21.26
C ASP A 307 -7.92 1.35 21.92
N PRO A 308 -8.97 1.12 22.72
CA PRO A 308 -9.72 2.19 23.38
C PRO A 308 -8.85 3.12 24.24
N SER A 309 -7.76 2.63 24.81
CA SER A 309 -6.83 3.46 25.57
C SER A 309 -6.10 4.47 24.68
N VAL A 310 -5.76 4.06 23.45
CA VAL A 310 -5.14 4.95 22.44
C VAL A 310 -6.13 6.05 22.03
N LEU A 311 -7.38 5.67 21.75
CA LEU A 311 -8.44 6.64 21.46
C LEU A 311 -8.70 7.60 22.62
N ALA A 312 -8.46 7.16 23.86
CA ALA A 312 -8.53 7.98 25.08
C ALA A 312 -7.27 8.81 25.36
N GLY A 313 -6.24 8.72 24.51
CA GLY A 313 -5.05 9.56 24.58
C GLY A 313 -3.78 8.86 25.08
N THR A 314 -3.79 7.53 25.32
CA THR A 314 -2.57 6.78 25.61
C THR A 314 -1.65 6.85 24.39
N PRO A 315 -0.38 7.25 24.55
CA PRO A 315 0.55 7.35 23.43
C PRO A 315 0.88 5.99 22.81
N ILE A 316 1.23 6.03 21.52
CA ILE A 316 1.79 4.87 20.81
C ILE A 316 3.15 5.21 20.20
N ASN A 317 3.99 4.19 20.06
CA ASN A 317 5.14 4.21 19.17
C ASN A 317 4.76 3.45 17.90
N VAL A 318 5.22 3.93 16.74
CA VAL A 318 4.92 3.27 15.46
C VAL A 318 6.17 3.07 14.63
N LYS A 319 6.25 1.91 13.96
CA LYS A 319 7.29 1.53 13.01
C LYS A 319 6.66 1.31 11.64
N GLY A 320 7.21 1.94 10.61
CA GLY A 320 6.67 1.86 9.26
C GLY A 320 7.37 2.81 8.29
N ILE A 321 6.77 3.08 7.17
CA ILE A 321 7.34 3.96 6.15
C ILE A 321 6.83 5.39 6.34
N LEU A 322 7.76 6.32 6.52
CA LEU A 322 7.43 7.75 6.55
C LEU A 322 7.25 8.25 5.12
N THR A 323 6.10 8.77 4.83
CA THR A 323 5.74 9.31 3.52
C THR A 323 5.29 10.75 3.63
N ILE A 324 5.03 11.41 2.52
CA ILE A 324 4.51 12.77 2.46
C ILE A 324 3.29 12.83 1.57
N TYR A 325 2.28 13.58 1.96
CA TYR A 325 1.09 13.84 1.18
C TYR A 325 0.71 15.32 1.22
N LYS A 326 0.82 16.00 0.09
CA LYS A 326 0.53 17.45 -0.03
C LYS A 326 1.25 18.30 1.03
N GLY A 327 2.54 17.99 1.25
CA GLY A 327 3.38 18.71 2.21
C GLY A 327 3.18 18.32 3.68
N ASN A 328 2.32 17.35 4.00
CA ASN A 328 2.10 16.89 5.36
C ASN A 328 2.72 15.50 5.58
N ALA A 329 3.18 15.24 6.80
CA ALA A 329 3.69 13.93 7.17
C ALA A 329 2.58 12.87 7.10
N GLN A 330 2.81 11.86 6.30
CA GLN A 330 1.95 10.67 6.22
C GLN A 330 2.78 9.47 6.63
N PHE A 331 2.14 8.49 7.24
CA PHE A 331 2.79 7.29 7.72
C PHE A 331 2.05 6.04 7.23
N THR A 332 2.79 5.10 6.70
CA THR A 332 2.27 3.82 6.21
C THR A 332 2.72 2.70 7.13
N LEU A 333 1.80 2.15 7.91
CA LEU A 333 2.04 0.93 8.67
C LEU A 333 2.24 -0.23 7.69
N ILE A 334 3.30 -1.01 7.88
CA ILE A 334 3.48 -2.26 7.12
C ILE A 334 2.48 -3.30 7.62
N ASP A 335 2.38 -3.44 8.96
CA ASP A 335 1.37 -4.21 9.67
C ASP A 335 1.21 -3.67 11.11
N LEU A 336 0.36 -4.30 11.92
CA LEU A 336 0.11 -3.86 13.29
C LEU A 336 1.19 -4.28 14.30
N THR A 337 2.15 -5.11 13.92
CA THR A 337 3.32 -5.39 14.79
C THR A 337 4.21 -4.16 14.95
N GLY A 338 4.07 -3.21 14.02
CA GLY A 338 4.70 -1.90 14.09
C GLY A 338 4.05 -0.92 15.07
N VAL A 339 2.97 -1.29 15.77
CA VAL A 339 2.28 -0.41 16.73
C VAL A 339 2.49 -0.91 18.14
N GLU A 340 3.06 -0.08 19.01
CA GLU A 340 3.30 -0.35 20.42
C GLU A 340 2.60 0.68 21.29
N ILE A 341 1.77 0.24 22.23
CA ILE A 341 1.12 1.14 23.19
C ILE A 341 2.09 1.43 24.32
N VAL A 342 2.36 2.70 24.56
CA VAL A 342 3.24 3.15 25.66
C VAL A 342 2.51 3.02 26.98
N LYS A 343 3.00 2.14 27.86
CA LYS A 343 2.42 1.88 29.18
C LYS A 343 3.03 2.79 30.25
#